data_00f72a2c9c90d7d3be59ba90e5882c14
#
_entry.id   00f72a2c9c90d7d3be59ba90e5882c14
#
_cell.length_a   1.000
_cell.length_b   1.000
_cell.length_c   1.000
_cell.angle_alpha   90.00
_cell.angle_beta   90.00
_cell.angle_gamma   90.00
#
_symmetry.space_group_name_H-M   'P 1'
#
loop_
_entity.id
_entity.type
_entity.pdbx_description
1 polymer ?
#
loop_
_entity_poly.entity_id
_entity_poly.type
_entity_poly.pdbx_seq_one_letter_code
_entity_poly.pdbx_strand_id
1 'polypeptide(L)'
;MLKLSSDERRSLRARAHGLNPVVAIAENGLTASVVNEIDVNLKAHELIKVRVFNDDRDEREALLASICELLDAAPVQHIGKLLVVWRPAPADA
;
A
#
# COMPACT_ATOMS: atom_id res chain seq x y z
N MET A 1 4.73 -1.89 11.52
CA MET A 1 3.99 -0.85 10.75
C MET A 1 4.58 0.53 11.04
N LEU A 2 4.86 1.29 10.00
CA LEU A 2 5.34 2.66 10.16
C LEU A 2 4.17 3.58 10.49
N LYS A 3 4.47 4.63 11.24
CA LYS A 3 3.47 5.64 11.59
C LYS A 3 3.82 6.97 10.93
N LEU A 4 2.81 7.60 10.35
CA LEU A 4 2.95 8.90 9.71
C LEU A 4 2.28 9.98 10.55
N SER A 5 2.88 11.18 10.58
CA SER A 5 2.19 12.34 11.11
C SER A 5 1.04 12.72 10.18
N SER A 6 0.13 13.57 10.65
CA SER A 6 -0.96 14.06 9.81
C SER A 6 -0.46 14.81 8.58
N ASP A 7 0.60 15.60 8.75
CA ASP A 7 1.17 16.37 7.64
C ASP A 7 1.87 15.48 6.62
N GLU A 8 2.61 14.47 7.09
CA GLU A 8 3.24 13.50 6.21
C GLU A 8 2.19 12.73 5.41
N ARG A 9 1.12 12.27 6.06
CA ARG A 9 0.06 11.55 5.38
C ARG A 9 -0.63 12.41 4.34
N ARG A 10 -0.88 13.67 4.67
CA ARG A 10 -1.49 14.63 3.73
C ARG A 10 -0.62 14.82 2.50
N SER A 11 0.68 15.00 2.70
CA SER A 11 1.63 15.16 1.61
C SER A 11 1.67 13.93 0.72
N LEU A 12 1.69 12.74 1.32
CA LEU A 12 1.72 11.48 0.57
C LEU A 12 0.41 11.24 -0.19
N ARG A 13 -0.74 11.59 0.39
CA ARG A 13 -2.01 11.50 -0.32
C ARG A 13 -2.03 12.39 -1.56
N ALA A 14 -1.50 13.60 -1.43
CA ALA A 14 -1.41 14.53 -2.56
C ALA A 14 -0.52 13.97 -3.67
N ARG A 15 0.62 13.40 -3.31
CA ARG A 15 1.54 12.78 -4.28
C ARG A 15 0.91 11.54 -4.94
N ALA A 16 0.14 10.78 -4.19
CA ALA A 16 -0.49 9.55 -4.70
C ALA A 16 -1.64 9.83 -5.66
N HIS A 17 -2.20 11.03 -5.64
CA HIS A 17 -3.40 11.36 -6.41
C HIS A 17 -3.24 11.08 -7.92
N GLY A 18 -2.07 11.31 -8.46
CA GLY A 18 -1.80 11.07 -9.89
C GLY A 18 -1.24 9.69 -10.22
N LEU A 19 -1.06 8.82 -9.23
CA LEU A 19 -0.49 7.50 -9.47
C LEU A 19 -1.54 6.50 -9.96
N ASN A 20 -1.11 5.58 -10.81
CA ASN A 20 -1.91 4.42 -11.20
C ASN A 20 -1.57 3.22 -10.30
N PRO A 21 -2.52 2.28 -10.09
CA PRO A 21 -2.21 1.07 -9.35
C PRO A 21 -1.13 0.26 -10.06
N VAL A 22 -0.17 -0.26 -9.28
CA VAL A 22 0.93 -1.08 -9.82
C VAL A 22 0.81 -2.56 -9.43
N VAL A 23 -0.05 -2.87 -8.46
CA VAL A 23 -0.32 -4.23 -8.01
C VAL A 23 -1.81 -4.40 -7.87
N ALA A 24 -2.32 -5.60 -8.17
CA ALA A 24 -3.72 -5.95 -7.98
C ALA A 24 -3.83 -7.15 -7.05
N ILE A 25 -4.78 -7.10 -6.11
CA ILE A 25 -5.10 -8.20 -5.22
C ILE A 25 -6.42 -8.79 -5.70
N ALA A 26 -6.39 -10.05 -6.15
CA ALA A 26 -7.56 -10.77 -6.63
C ALA A 26 -8.17 -11.61 -5.50
N GLU A 27 -9.05 -12.55 -5.85
CA GLU A 27 -9.79 -13.38 -4.89
C GLU A 27 -8.91 -14.14 -3.90
N ASN A 28 -7.70 -14.52 -4.31
CA ASN A 28 -6.79 -15.28 -3.45
C ASN A 28 -6.14 -14.43 -2.36
N GLY A 29 -6.37 -13.12 -2.37
CA GLY A 29 -5.87 -12.23 -1.34
C GLY A 29 -4.35 -12.05 -1.37
N LEU A 30 -3.76 -11.97 -0.18
CA LEU A 30 -2.31 -11.76 -0.04
C LEU A 30 -1.54 -13.08 -0.15
N THR A 31 -1.38 -13.56 -1.36
CA THR A 31 -0.51 -14.72 -1.62
C THR A 31 0.95 -14.29 -1.45
N ALA A 32 1.84 -15.26 -1.29
CA ALA A 32 3.28 -14.97 -1.21
C ALA A 32 3.77 -14.20 -2.43
N SER A 33 3.25 -14.53 -3.61
CA SER A 33 3.60 -13.85 -4.86
C SER A 33 3.16 -12.39 -4.85
N VAL A 34 1.95 -12.11 -4.39
CA VAL A 34 1.42 -10.75 -4.31
C VAL A 34 2.21 -9.93 -3.29
N VAL A 35 2.50 -10.49 -2.12
CA VAL A 35 3.30 -9.82 -1.11
C VAL A 35 4.67 -9.45 -1.66
N ASN A 36 5.31 -10.36 -2.37
CA ASN A 36 6.60 -10.10 -3.00
C ASN A 36 6.51 -8.99 -4.04
N GLU A 37 5.46 -8.98 -4.84
CA GLU A 37 5.23 -7.94 -5.85
C GLU A 37 5.07 -6.56 -5.21
N ILE A 38 4.33 -6.47 -4.11
CA ILE A 38 4.18 -5.22 -3.37
C ILE A 38 5.53 -4.78 -2.82
N ASP A 39 6.31 -5.70 -2.24
CA ASP A 39 7.62 -5.39 -1.69
C ASP A 39 8.56 -4.83 -2.75
N VAL A 40 8.62 -5.47 -3.91
CA VAL A 40 9.46 -5.01 -5.04
C VAL A 40 9.04 -3.60 -5.49
N ASN A 41 7.75 -3.36 -5.59
CA ASN A 41 7.26 -2.04 -6.01
C ASN A 41 7.50 -0.96 -4.96
N LEU A 42 7.42 -1.30 -3.67
CA LEU A 42 7.77 -0.36 -2.61
C LEU A 42 9.24 0.00 -2.64
N LYS A 43 10.12 -0.96 -2.92
CA LYS A 43 11.56 -0.70 -3.08
C LYS A 43 11.84 0.22 -4.26
N ALA A 44 11.10 0.06 -5.34
CA ALA A 44 11.33 0.83 -6.55
C ALA A 44 10.73 2.24 -6.49
N HIS A 45 9.56 2.40 -5.85
CA HIS A 45 8.76 3.63 -5.95
C HIS A 45 8.46 4.30 -4.62
N GLU A 46 8.64 3.64 -3.50
CA GLU A 46 8.33 4.09 -2.14
C GLU A 46 6.82 4.29 -1.89
N LEU A 47 6.13 4.99 -2.77
CA LEU A 47 4.71 5.28 -2.68
C LEU A 47 3.98 4.59 -3.81
N ILE A 48 3.03 3.69 -3.49
CA ILE A 48 2.31 2.93 -4.51
C ILE A 48 0.83 2.85 -4.20
N LYS A 49 0.05 2.59 -5.26
CA LYS A 49 -1.36 2.23 -5.15
C LYS A 49 -1.53 0.74 -5.45
N VAL A 50 -2.40 0.10 -4.69
CA VAL A 50 -2.76 -1.31 -4.86
C VAL A 50 -4.26 -1.38 -5.09
N ARG A 51 -4.69 -2.03 -6.15
CA ARG A 51 -6.11 -2.25 -6.42
C ARG A 51 -6.56 -3.57 -5.81
N VAL A 52 -7.71 -3.55 -5.14
CA VAL A 52 -8.27 -4.74 -4.51
C VAL A 52 -9.60 -5.11 -5.16
N PHE A 53 -9.69 -6.30 -5.73
CA PHE A 53 -10.93 -6.82 -6.32
C PHE A 53 -11.75 -7.54 -5.25
N ASN A 54 -12.24 -6.78 -4.29
CA ASN A 54 -13.08 -7.27 -3.20
C ASN A 54 -14.05 -6.15 -2.84
N ASP A 55 -15.34 -6.46 -2.81
CA ASP A 55 -16.37 -5.47 -2.57
C ASP A 55 -16.56 -5.13 -1.08
N ASP A 56 -16.02 -5.94 -0.18
CA ASP A 56 -16.14 -5.72 1.26
C ASP A 56 -15.11 -4.71 1.75
N ARG A 57 -15.59 -3.58 2.25
CA ARG A 57 -14.74 -2.50 2.74
C ARG A 57 -13.89 -2.95 3.93
N ASP A 58 -14.46 -3.72 4.85
CA ASP A 58 -13.75 -4.16 6.05
C ASP A 58 -12.62 -5.13 5.69
N GLU A 59 -12.85 -5.98 4.70
CA GLU A 59 -11.81 -6.88 4.21
C GLU A 59 -10.69 -6.09 3.53
N ARG A 60 -11.03 -5.07 2.74
CA ARG A 60 -10.01 -4.21 2.13
C ARG A 60 -9.18 -3.49 3.19
N GLU A 61 -9.83 -3.00 4.24
CA GLU A 61 -9.14 -2.33 5.35
C GLU A 61 -8.20 -3.29 6.07
N ALA A 62 -8.64 -4.53 6.29
CA ALA A 62 -7.80 -5.57 6.89
C ALA A 62 -6.60 -5.91 6.01
N LEU A 63 -6.78 -5.93 4.69
CA LEU A 63 -5.67 -6.15 3.76
C LEU A 63 -4.64 -5.03 3.84
N LEU A 64 -5.08 -3.79 3.94
CA LEU A 64 -4.19 -2.64 4.10
C LEU A 64 -3.34 -2.80 5.37
N ALA A 65 -3.97 -3.13 6.49
CA ALA A 65 -3.27 -3.36 7.75
C ALA A 65 -2.26 -4.50 7.63
N SER A 66 -2.65 -5.61 7.00
CA SER A 66 -1.77 -6.76 6.82
C SER A 66 -0.55 -6.44 5.97
N ILE A 67 -0.74 -5.71 4.87
CA ILE A 67 0.37 -5.27 4.01
C ILE A 67 1.36 -4.45 4.81
N CYS A 68 0.86 -3.48 5.57
CA CYS A 68 1.71 -2.58 6.33
C CYS A 68 2.47 -3.30 7.45
N GLU A 69 1.86 -4.29 8.09
CA GLU A 69 2.53 -5.09 9.11
C GLU A 69 3.59 -6.02 8.49
N LEU A 70 3.23 -6.72 7.42
CA LEU A 70 4.14 -7.68 6.78
C LEU A 70 5.38 -7.01 6.19
N LEU A 71 5.22 -5.82 5.63
CA LEU A 71 6.28 -5.16 4.87
C LEU A 71 6.84 -3.93 5.57
N ASP A 72 6.44 -3.68 6.80
CA ASP A 72 6.85 -2.52 7.59
C ASP A 72 6.64 -1.22 6.81
N ALA A 73 5.44 -1.07 6.28
CA ALA A 73 5.01 0.10 5.53
C ALA A 73 4.00 0.91 6.33
N ALA A 74 3.63 2.08 5.81
CA ALA A 74 2.64 2.95 6.43
C ALA A 74 1.38 3.02 5.57
N PRO A 75 0.19 2.93 6.17
CA PRO A 75 -1.05 3.15 5.44
C PRO A 75 -1.23 4.64 5.18
N VAL A 76 -1.44 5.00 3.92
CA VAL A 76 -1.63 6.40 3.54
C VAL A 76 -3.12 6.69 3.34
N GLN A 77 -3.81 5.84 2.58
CA GLN A 77 -5.21 6.08 2.26
C GLN A 77 -5.89 4.79 1.79
N HIS A 78 -7.19 4.70 2.03
CA HIS A 78 -8.06 3.68 1.47
C HIS A 78 -9.19 4.41 0.76
N ILE A 79 -9.20 4.39 -0.56
CA ILE A 79 -10.22 5.06 -1.38
C ILE A 79 -10.92 4.03 -2.25
N GLY A 80 -12.19 3.73 -1.95
CA GLY A 80 -12.91 2.72 -2.70
C GLY A 80 -12.12 1.41 -2.73
N LYS A 81 -11.80 0.92 -3.91
CA LYS A 81 -11.04 -0.33 -4.08
C LYS A 81 -9.53 -0.11 -4.21
N LEU A 82 -9.04 1.06 -3.85
CA LEU A 82 -7.62 1.38 -3.92
C LEU A 82 -7.03 1.55 -2.52
N LEU A 83 -5.88 0.95 -2.30
CA LEU A 83 -5.09 1.11 -1.09
C LEU A 83 -3.81 1.87 -1.46
N VAL A 84 -3.46 2.87 -0.65
CA VAL A 84 -2.22 3.62 -0.85
C VAL A 84 -1.30 3.33 0.31
N VAL A 85 -0.10 2.87 -0.01
CA VAL A 85 0.90 2.50 0.99
C VAL A 85 2.24 3.15 0.67
N TRP A 86 3.03 3.40 1.72
CA TRP A 86 4.32 4.05 1.59
C TRP A 86 5.35 3.37 2.49
N ARG A 87 6.57 3.28 1.97
CA ARG A 87 7.72 2.81 2.74
C ARG A 87 8.95 3.53 2.19
N PRO A 88 9.80 4.12 3.07
CA PRO A 88 11.01 4.80 2.57
C PRO A 88 11.99 3.78 1.99
N ALA A 89 12.80 4.23 1.04
CA ALA A 89 13.85 3.39 0.48
C ALA A 89 14.86 3.04 1.57
N PRO A 90 15.51 1.85 1.50
CA PRO A 90 16.56 1.50 2.44
C PRO A 90 17.69 2.53 2.43
N ALA A 91 18.22 2.85 3.61
CA ALA A 91 19.23 3.90 3.74
C ALA A 91 20.53 3.61 3.00
N ASP A 92 20.83 2.35 2.79
CA ASP A 92 22.05 1.89 2.13
C ASP A 92 21.80 1.35 0.71
N ALA A 93 20.66 1.69 0.16
CA ALA A 93 20.29 1.24 -1.19
C ALA A 93 21.03 2.03 -2.26
#